data_0319b5cf13bc635237ef83776cbbc62a
#
_entry.id   0319b5cf13bc635237ef83776cbbc62a
#
_cell.length_a   1.000
_cell.length_b   1.000
_cell.length_c   1.000
_cell.angle_alpha   90.00
_cell.angle_beta   90.00
_cell.angle_gamma   90.00
#
_symmetry.space_group_name_H-M   'P 1'
#
loop_
_entity.id
_entity.type
_entity.pdbx_description
1 polymer ?
#
loop_
_entity_poly.entity_id
_entity_poly.type
_entity_poly.pdbx_seq_one_letter_code
_entity_poly.pdbx_strand_id
1 'polypeptide(L)'
;MTNLKILLCCGAGMSSGFLASNARKTAKKRKLSLNVEARSYTEVNDYLSSIDILMIGPHYASELSKYEALASPYNVPVVVIPQDVYAQLNGEKLLDIALHKINERKI
;
A
#
# COMPACT_ATOMS: atom_id res chain seq x y z
N MET A 1 -7.21 -0.91 -19.83
CA MET A 1 -6.64 -1.53 -18.63
C MET A 1 -6.22 -0.48 -17.63
N THR A 2 -6.65 -0.66 -16.40
CA THR A 2 -6.37 0.31 -15.36
C THR A 2 -5.02 0.01 -14.71
N ASN A 3 -4.17 1.02 -14.64
CA ASN A 3 -2.88 0.90 -13.98
C ASN A 3 -3.06 1.26 -12.51
N LEU A 4 -3.08 0.26 -11.64
CA LEU A 4 -3.30 0.48 -10.21
C LEU A 4 -2.04 1.00 -9.53
N LYS A 5 -2.22 1.89 -8.58
CA LYS A 5 -1.10 2.49 -7.83
C LYS A 5 -1.25 2.19 -6.35
N ILE A 6 -0.28 1.48 -5.81
CA ILE A 6 -0.24 1.08 -4.41
C ILE A 6 0.88 1.85 -3.72
N LEU A 7 0.56 2.55 -2.65
CA LEU A 7 1.56 3.28 -1.88
C LEU A 7 1.76 2.62 -0.53
N LEU A 8 3.02 2.29 -0.22
CA LEU A 8 3.40 1.80 1.09
C LEU A 8 4.01 2.95 1.88
N CYS A 9 3.59 3.08 3.12
CA CYS A 9 4.06 4.17 3.97
C CYS A 9 4.63 3.61 5.27
N CYS A 10 5.87 3.99 5.60
CA CYS A 10 6.43 3.68 6.90
C CYS A 10 7.47 4.73 7.27
N GLY A 11 7.78 4.83 8.56
CA GLY A 11 8.65 5.89 9.06
C GLY A 11 10.09 5.80 8.60
N ALA A 12 10.65 4.60 8.65
CA ALA A 12 12.06 4.39 8.34
C ALA A 12 12.34 4.24 6.84
N GLY A 13 11.34 3.83 6.08
CA GLY A 13 11.45 3.74 4.64
C GLY A 13 12.17 2.54 4.07
N MET A 14 13.10 1.95 4.80
CA MET A 14 13.94 0.89 4.24
C MET A 14 13.22 -0.43 4.05
N SER A 15 12.57 -0.92 5.08
CA SER A 15 11.84 -2.20 4.98
C SER A 15 10.70 -2.13 4.00
N SER A 16 9.98 -1.00 3.96
CA SER A 16 8.88 -0.85 3.01
C SER A 16 9.41 -0.78 1.59
N GLY A 17 10.63 -0.27 1.39
CA GLY A 17 11.26 -0.27 0.08
C GLY A 17 11.50 -1.68 -0.44
N PHE A 18 12.01 -2.57 0.41
CA PHE A 18 12.21 -3.97 0.04
C PHE A 18 10.89 -4.67 -0.21
N LEU A 19 9.89 -4.40 0.62
CA LEU A 19 8.57 -5.00 0.46
C LEU A 19 7.95 -4.55 -0.86
N ALA A 20 8.06 -3.26 -1.18
CA ALA A 20 7.56 -2.73 -2.45
C ALA A 20 8.26 -3.39 -3.64
N SER A 21 9.57 -3.59 -3.53
CA SER A 21 10.34 -4.24 -4.58
C SER A 21 9.86 -5.67 -4.81
N ASN A 22 9.63 -6.41 -3.72
CA ASN A 22 9.14 -7.79 -3.82
C ASN A 22 7.73 -7.82 -4.41
N ALA A 23 6.88 -6.86 -4.05
CA ALA A 23 5.54 -6.78 -4.60
C ALA A 23 5.58 -6.48 -6.10
N ARG A 24 6.49 -5.59 -6.53
CA ARG A 24 6.66 -5.28 -7.96
C ARG A 24 7.08 -6.52 -8.73
N LYS A 25 7.99 -7.32 -8.17
CA LYS A 25 8.43 -8.57 -8.80
C LYS A 25 7.27 -9.55 -8.95
N THR A 26 6.44 -9.66 -7.94
CA THR A 26 5.27 -10.53 -7.97
C THR A 26 4.27 -10.04 -9.02
N ALA A 27 4.03 -8.74 -9.08
CA ALA A 27 3.13 -8.16 -10.07
C ALA A 27 3.58 -8.48 -11.49
N LYS A 28 4.87 -8.35 -11.74
CA LYS A 28 5.46 -8.65 -13.04
C LYS A 28 5.28 -10.13 -13.38
N LYS A 29 5.51 -10.99 -12.41
CA LYS A 29 5.36 -12.44 -12.56
C LYS A 29 3.91 -12.82 -12.89
N ARG A 30 2.95 -12.12 -12.29
CA ARG A 30 1.52 -12.34 -12.51
C ARG A 30 0.98 -11.56 -13.71
N LYS A 31 1.84 -10.81 -14.39
CA LYS A 31 1.47 -9.96 -15.53
C LYS A 31 0.39 -8.94 -15.18
N LEU A 32 0.51 -8.35 -14.00
CA LEU A 32 -0.41 -7.33 -13.54
C LEU A 32 0.12 -5.93 -13.85
N SER A 33 -0.76 -5.07 -14.35
CA SER A 33 -0.43 -3.67 -14.61
C SER A 33 -0.65 -2.86 -13.35
N LEU A 34 0.36 -2.78 -12.49
CA LEU A 34 0.26 -1.97 -11.28
C LEU A 34 1.62 -1.45 -10.87
N ASN A 35 1.59 -0.41 -10.06
CA ASN A 35 2.78 0.25 -9.55
C ASN A 35 2.75 0.18 -8.02
N VAL A 36 3.88 -0.18 -7.42
CA VAL A 36 4.02 -0.23 -5.97
C VAL A 36 5.19 0.66 -5.59
N GLU A 37 4.94 1.66 -4.76
CA GLU A 37 5.97 2.56 -4.29
C GLU A 37 5.96 2.65 -2.77
N ALA A 38 7.13 2.89 -2.20
CA ALA A 38 7.27 3.12 -0.77
C ALA A 38 7.74 4.55 -0.53
N ARG A 39 7.06 5.24 0.37
CA ARG A 39 7.39 6.63 0.70
C ARG A 39 7.29 6.84 2.20
N SER A 40 7.95 7.89 2.69
CA SER A 40 7.83 8.30 4.08
C SER A 40 6.41 8.80 4.35
N TYR A 41 5.93 8.58 5.58
CA TYR A 41 4.60 9.05 5.96
C TYR A 41 4.44 10.57 5.82
N THR A 42 5.53 11.32 5.81
CA THR A 42 5.48 12.77 5.62
C THR A 42 5.10 13.16 4.20
N GLU A 43 5.21 12.23 3.25
CA GLU A 43 4.91 12.49 1.84
C GLU A 43 3.53 12.00 1.41
N VAL A 44 2.78 11.38 2.31
CA VAL A 44 1.49 10.75 1.97
C VAL A 44 0.53 11.73 1.29
N ASN A 45 0.44 12.95 1.81
CA ASN A 45 -0.49 13.94 1.26
C ASN A 45 -0.25 14.24 -0.21
N ASP A 46 1.01 14.17 -0.63
CA ASP A 46 1.37 14.47 -2.02
C ASP A 46 0.91 13.38 -3.00
N TYR A 47 0.63 12.18 -2.49
CA TYR A 47 0.29 11.04 -3.33
C TYR A 47 -1.18 10.64 -3.29
N LEU A 48 -1.95 11.14 -2.32
CA LEU A 48 -3.33 10.68 -2.10
C LEU A 48 -4.22 10.82 -3.33
N SER A 49 -4.03 11.85 -4.13
CA SER A 49 -4.88 12.07 -5.31
C SER A 49 -4.52 11.14 -6.47
N SER A 50 -3.38 10.46 -6.39
CA SER A 50 -2.89 9.65 -7.51
C SER A 50 -2.81 8.16 -7.21
N ILE A 51 -3.14 7.73 -5.99
CA ILE A 51 -3.04 6.31 -5.62
C ILE A 51 -4.40 5.66 -5.47
N ASP A 52 -4.43 4.33 -5.56
CA ASP A 52 -5.66 3.55 -5.42
C ASP A 52 -5.80 2.93 -4.03
N ILE A 53 -4.70 2.77 -3.32
CA ILE A 53 -4.71 2.25 -1.95
C ILE A 53 -3.48 2.72 -1.20
N LEU A 54 -3.66 3.00 0.09
CA LEU A 54 -2.56 3.34 0.98
C LEU A 54 -2.39 2.20 1.99
N MET A 55 -1.19 1.66 2.08
CA MET A 55 -0.88 0.59 3.03
C MET A 55 0.16 1.11 4.01
N ILE A 56 -0.19 1.12 5.29
CA ILE A 56 0.70 1.64 6.33
C ILE A 56 1.36 0.50 7.09
N GLY A 57 2.59 0.74 7.54
CA GLY A 57 3.32 -0.27 8.29
C GLY A 57 2.65 -0.62 9.61
N PRO A 58 2.88 -1.84 10.13
CA PRO A 58 2.25 -2.24 11.38
C PRO A 58 2.61 -1.37 12.58
N HIS A 59 3.73 -0.65 12.51
CA HIS A 59 4.14 0.29 13.56
C HIS A 59 3.19 1.49 13.65
N TYR A 60 2.41 1.74 12.61
CA TYR A 60 1.50 2.88 12.55
C TYR A 60 0.04 2.47 12.67
N ALA A 61 -0.22 1.25 13.13
CA ALA A 61 -1.59 0.75 13.28
C ALA A 61 -2.43 1.67 14.17
N SER A 62 -1.83 2.26 15.20
CA SER A 62 -2.53 3.16 16.11
C SER A 62 -2.94 4.47 15.44
N GLU A 63 -2.38 4.78 14.28
CA GLU A 63 -2.70 6.00 13.54
C GLU A 63 -3.59 5.75 12.34
N LEU A 64 -4.17 4.56 12.25
CA LEU A 64 -5.02 4.19 11.12
C LEU A 64 -6.14 5.21 10.90
N SER A 65 -6.83 5.63 11.96
CA SER A 65 -7.92 6.59 11.87
C SER A 65 -7.47 7.91 11.25
N LYS A 66 -6.26 8.35 11.58
CA LYS A 66 -5.69 9.58 11.03
C LYS A 66 -5.51 9.48 9.53
N TYR A 67 -4.96 8.36 9.08
CA TYR A 67 -4.73 8.17 7.64
C TYR A 67 -6.03 7.94 6.89
N GLU A 68 -6.99 7.27 7.52
CA GLU A 68 -8.31 7.10 6.92
C GLU A 68 -8.98 8.46 6.70
N ALA A 69 -8.87 9.35 7.67
CA ALA A 69 -9.44 10.69 7.55
C ALA A 69 -8.78 11.47 6.42
N LEU A 70 -7.45 11.36 6.28
CA LEU A 70 -6.72 12.05 5.23
C LEU A 70 -7.07 11.51 3.85
N ALA A 71 -7.30 10.21 3.73
CA ALA A 71 -7.56 9.55 2.45
C ALA A 71 -9.02 9.60 2.03
N SER A 72 -9.92 9.81 2.97
CA SER A 72 -11.37 9.78 2.71
C SER A 72 -11.81 10.70 1.57
N PRO A 73 -11.36 11.96 1.48
CA PRO A 73 -11.78 12.84 0.37
C PRO A 73 -11.40 12.31 -1.01
N TYR A 74 -10.42 11.42 -1.07
CA TYR A 74 -9.96 10.85 -2.34
C TYR A 74 -10.51 9.46 -2.60
N ASN A 75 -11.35 8.94 -1.71
CA ASN A 75 -11.90 7.58 -1.80
C ASN A 75 -10.81 6.51 -1.83
N VAL A 76 -9.71 6.76 -1.13
CA VAL A 76 -8.57 5.83 -1.07
C VAL A 76 -8.69 4.98 0.20
N PRO A 77 -8.80 3.66 0.08
CA PRO A 77 -8.81 2.80 1.27
C PRO A 77 -7.43 2.77 1.93
N VAL A 78 -7.43 2.65 3.25
CA VAL A 78 -6.20 2.57 4.03
C VAL A 78 -6.18 1.23 4.77
N VAL A 79 -5.08 0.51 4.64
CA VAL A 79 -4.93 -0.82 5.23
C VAL A 79 -3.63 -0.88 6.02
N VAL A 80 -3.67 -1.51 7.19
CA VAL A 80 -2.45 -1.79 7.96
C VAL A 80 -1.84 -3.08 7.41
N ILE A 81 -0.57 -3.03 7.06
CA ILE A 81 0.15 -4.21 6.60
C ILE A 81 0.27 -5.19 7.78
N PRO A 82 -0.15 -6.45 7.63
CA PRO A 82 0.01 -7.43 8.72
C PRO A 82 1.47 -7.59 9.13
N GLN A 83 1.68 -7.80 10.41
CA GLN A 83 3.02 -7.90 10.98
C GLN A 83 3.89 -8.96 10.28
N ASP A 84 3.33 -10.13 10.01
CA ASP A 84 4.06 -11.21 9.37
C ASP A 84 4.42 -10.89 7.92
N VAL A 85 3.52 -10.24 7.21
CA VAL A 85 3.78 -9.80 5.82
C VAL A 85 4.92 -8.81 5.79
N TYR A 86 4.90 -7.87 6.72
CA TYR A 86 5.95 -6.85 6.80
C TYR A 86 7.29 -7.45 7.20
N ALA A 87 7.29 -8.30 8.22
CA ALA A 87 8.52 -8.91 8.76
C ALA A 87 9.19 -9.82 7.74
N GLN A 88 8.40 -10.55 6.95
CA GLN A 88 8.91 -11.49 5.95
C GLN A 88 9.10 -10.87 4.58
N LEU A 89 8.76 -9.59 4.43
CA LEU A 89 8.83 -8.88 3.15
C LEU A 89 8.06 -9.64 2.07
N ASN A 90 6.88 -10.14 2.43
CA ASN A 90 6.07 -11.00 1.58
C ASN A 90 5.26 -10.18 0.59
N GLY A 91 5.87 -9.90 -0.56
CA GLY A 91 5.24 -9.09 -1.62
C GLY A 91 4.00 -9.74 -2.22
N GLU A 92 3.99 -11.08 -2.30
CA GLU A 92 2.85 -11.82 -2.82
C GLU A 92 1.60 -11.58 -2.00
N LYS A 93 1.72 -11.76 -0.69
CA LYS A 93 0.60 -11.57 0.22
C LYS A 93 0.17 -10.12 0.29
N LEU A 94 1.14 -9.21 0.18
CA LEU A 94 0.85 -7.78 0.15
C LEU A 94 -0.06 -7.46 -1.04
N LEU A 95 0.27 -7.98 -2.21
CA LEU A 95 -0.54 -7.75 -3.41
C LEU A 95 -1.93 -8.35 -3.28
N ASP A 96 -2.04 -9.55 -2.70
CA ASP A 96 -3.33 -10.18 -2.48
C ASP A 96 -4.23 -9.31 -1.60
N ILE A 97 -3.67 -8.75 -0.53
CA ILE A 97 -4.40 -7.88 0.37
C ILE A 97 -4.83 -6.61 -0.35
N ALA A 98 -3.91 -6.00 -1.09
CA ALA A 98 -4.19 -4.76 -1.81
C ALA A 98 -5.28 -4.94 -2.86
N LEU A 99 -5.17 -6.00 -3.66
CA LEU A 99 -6.13 -6.26 -4.73
C LEU A 99 -7.51 -6.57 -4.17
N HIS A 100 -7.57 -7.33 -3.08
CA HIS A 100 -8.83 -7.64 -2.43
C HIS A 100 -9.52 -6.36 -1.95
N LYS A 101 -8.75 -5.48 -1.30
CA LYS A 101 -9.31 -4.23 -0.77
C LYS A 101 -9.76 -3.29 -1.87
N ILE A 102 -9.02 -3.20 -2.95
CA ILE A 102 -9.39 -2.36 -4.10
C ILE A 102 -10.67 -2.89 -4.73
N ASN A 103 -10.81 -4.21 -4.85
CA ASN A 103 -12.02 -4.82 -5.40
C ASN A 103 -13.24 -4.55 -4.53
N GLU A 104 -13.08 -4.56 -3.20
CA GLU A 104 -14.16 -4.21 -2.29
C GLU A 104 -14.65 -2.78 -2.53
N ARG A 105 -13.71 -1.88 -2.79
CA ARG A 105 -14.03 -0.46 -3.02
C ARG A 105 -14.93 -0.27 -4.23
N LYS A 106 -14.81 -1.14 -5.22
CA LYS A 106 -15.55 -1.02 -6.48
C LYS A 106 -16.98 -1.53 -6.40
N ILE A 107 -17.34 -2.19 -5.34
CA ILE A 107 -18.69 -2.66 -5.09
C ILE A 107 -19.52 -1.60 -4.36
#